data_9c6bb159feedc2e6068cf6453d9ea95d
#
_entry.id   9c6bb159feedc2e6068cf6453d9ea95d
#
_cell.length_a   1.000
_cell.length_b   1.000
_cell.length_c   1.000
_cell.angle_alpha   90.00
_cell.angle_beta   90.00
_cell.angle_gamma   90.00
#
_symmetry.space_group_name_H-M   'P 1'
#
loop_
_entity.id
_entity.type
_entity.pdbx_description
1 polymer ?
#
loop_
_entity_poly.entity_id
_entity_poly.type
_entity_poly.pdbx_seq_one_letter_code
_entity_poly.pdbx_strand_id
1 'polypeptide(L)'
;MPGPALVVGLGNPGPEYADTRHNIGFHVVELLAARAGGGRFSRHKSNADVLEGRLAGRRVVLAKPRTYMNVSGGPVAGLVRYYGGELVVVHDDLDLGFGVVRLKQGGGEGGHNGLRSISTSLGTKDYLRVRFGIGRPPGRQDPADFVLKRFSATERKDLDFAVDLAADATEALLADGLEPTQNRFHALSG
;
A
#
# COMPACT_ATOMS: atom_id res chain seq x y z
N MET A 1 25.23 6.15 -0.96
CA MET A 1 24.24 5.73 0.05
C MET A 1 22.87 5.58 -0.60
N PRO A 2 22.20 4.49 -0.35
CA PRO A 2 20.83 4.36 -0.84
C PRO A 2 19.95 5.42 -0.16
N GLY A 3 18.96 5.89 -0.90
CA GLY A 3 17.98 6.80 -0.35
C GLY A 3 17.08 6.14 0.71
N PRO A 4 16.14 6.86 1.28
CA PRO A 4 15.20 6.29 2.24
C PRO A 4 14.32 5.25 1.56
N ALA A 5 13.75 4.33 2.35
CA ALA A 5 12.70 3.47 1.82
C ALA A 5 11.45 4.33 1.54
N LEU A 6 10.90 4.18 0.35
CA LEU A 6 9.69 4.90 -0.05
C LEU A 6 8.50 3.94 0.05
N VAL A 7 7.60 4.20 0.99
CA VAL A 7 6.42 3.36 1.22
C VAL A 7 5.18 4.14 0.77
N VAL A 8 4.56 3.68 -0.29
CA VAL A 8 3.42 4.34 -0.91
C VAL A 8 2.16 3.54 -0.67
N GLY A 9 1.18 4.12 -0.02
CA GLY A 9 -0.17 3.56 0.07
C GLY A 9 -1.02 4.08 -1.08
N LEU A 10 -1.78 3.18 -1.71
CA LEU A 10 -2.65 3.55 -2.82
C LEU A 10 -4.09 3.80 -2.37
N GLY A 11 -4.73 4.76 -3.00
CA GLY A 11 -6.11 5.14 -2.76
C GLY A 11 -6.56 6.25 -3.70
N ASN A 12 -7.82 6.56 -3.66
CA ASN A 12 -8.40 7.70 -4.38
C ASN A 12 -8.52 8.91 -3.44
N PRO A 13 -8.34 10.13 -3.95
CA PRO A 13 -8.49 11.34 -3.14
C PRO A 13 -9.95 11.64 -2.85
N GLY A 14 -10.20 12.27 -1.72
CA GLY A 14 -11.52 12.77 -1.34
C GLY A 14 -12.19 11.94 -0.26
N PRO A 15 -13.07 12.59 0.54
CA PRO A 15 -13.72 11.94 1.67
C PRO A 15 -14.69 10.82 1.25
N GLU A 16 -15.23 10.88 0.04
CA GLU A 16 -16.14 9.85 -0.48
C GLU A 16 -15.46 8.49 -0.68
N TYR A 17 -14.13 8.47 -0.83
CA TYR A 17 -13.36 7.25 -1.01
C TYR A 17 -12.64 6.78 0.26
N ALA A 18 -12.61 7.60 1.30
CA ALA A 18 -11.74 7.40 2.47
C ALA A 18 -11.88 6.01 3.11
N ASP A 19 -13.10 5.48 3.18
CA ASP A 19 -13.38 4.21 3.85
C ASP A 19 -13.67 3.06 2.88
N THR A 20 -13.39 3.24 1.60
CA THR A 20 -13.58 2.17 0.62
C THR A 20 -12.44 1.15 0.69
N ARG A 21 -12.70 -0.06 0.20
CA ARG A 21 -11.68 -1.12 0.13
C ARG A 21 -10.45 -0.67 -0.63
N HIS A 22 -10.65 0.07 -1.71
CA HIS A 22 -9.56 0.54 -2.58
C HIS A 22 -8.60 1.48 -1.87
N ASN A 23 -9.02 2.11 -0.77
CA ASN A 23 -8.21 3.04 0.00
C ASN A 23 -7.48 2.40 1.19
N ILE A 24 -7.49 1.07 1.30
CA ILE A 24 -6.84 0.42 2.43
C ILE A 24 -5.35 0.74 2.52
N GLY A 25 -4.69 0.95 1.38
CA GLY A 25 -3.29 1.37 1.37
C GLY A 25 -3.05 2.67 2.13
N PHE A 26 -3.97 3.62 2.02
CA PHE A 26 -3.88 4.88 2.78
C PHE A 26 -3.95 4.62 4.28
N HIS A 27 -4.87 3.73 4.72
CA HIS A 27 -5.02 3.41 6.14
C HIS A 27 -3.76 2.78 6.73
N VAL A 28 -3.12 1.88 5.98
CA VAL A 28 -1.86 1.25 6.42
C VAL A 28 -0.75 2.29 6.55
N VAL A 29 -0.61 3.17 5.57
CA VAL A 29 0.42 4.21 5.59
C VAL A 29 0.17 5.23 6.70
N GLU A 30 -1.08 5.56 6.99
CA GLU A 30 -1.43 6.44 8.09
C GLU A 30 -1.07 5.81 9.46
N LEU A 31 -1.28 4.51 9.61
CA LEU A 31 -0.86 3.81 10.83
C LEU A 31 0.67 3.78 10.95
N LEU A 32 1.37 3.55 9.84
CA LEU A 32 2.84 3.60 9.83
C LEU A 32 3.35 4.99 10.20
N ALA A 33 2.65 6.06 9.77
CA ALA A 33 2.99 7.43 10.15
C ALA A 33 2.87 7.63 11.66
N ALA A 34 1.81 7.11 12.27
CA ALA A 34 1.66 7.16 13.72
C ALA A 34 2.79 6.43 14.44
N ARG A 35 3.19 5.26 13.94
CA ARG A 35 4.30 4.47 14.49
C ARG A 35 5.66 5.15 14.30
N ALA A 36 5.80 5.96 13.26
CA ALA A 36 7.04 6.69 12.97
C ALA A 36 7.20 7.98 13.81
N GLY A 37 6.39 8.14 14.84
CA GLY A 37 6.44 9.29 15.73
C GLY A 37 5.31 10.29 15.52
N GLY A 38 4.42 10.02 14.60
CA GLY A 38 3.34 10.93 14.25
C GLY A 38 3.83 12.10 13.43
N GLY A 39 3.00 13.09 13.31
CA GLY A 39 3.27 14.26 12.50
C GLY A 39 2.25 14.40 11.40
N ARG A 40 2.41 15.44 10.60
CA ARG A 40 1.48 15.74 9.52
C ARG A 40 2.10 15.41 8.18
N PHE A 41 1.31 14.77 7.33
CA PHE A 41 1.65 14.69 5.92
C PHE A 41 1.69 16.10 5.33
N SER A 42 2.67 16.37 4.48
CA SER A 42 2.79 17.63 3.76
C SER A 42 2.79 17.39 2.27
N ARG A 43 2.35 18.38 1.52
CA ARG A 43 2.24 18.25 0.09
C ARG A 43 3.62 18.30 -0.57
N HIS A 44 3.90 17.31 -1.41
CA HIS A 44 5.11 17.23 -2.22
C HIS A 44 4.82 17.68 -3.65
N LYS A 45 5.82 18.23 -4.30
CA LYS A 45 5.70 18.69 -5.71
C LYS A 45 5.35 17.57 -6.69
N SER A 46 5.56 16.31 -6.31
CA SER A 46 5.19 15.14 -7.11
C SER A 46 3.71 14.77 -7.01
N ASN A 47 2.88 15.68 -6.51
CA ASN A 47 1.44 15.48 -6.35
C ASN A 47 1.10 14.31 -5.42
N ALA A 48 1.76 14.27 -4.28
CA ALA A 48 1.54 13.31 -3.22
C ALA A 48 1.66 13.99 -1.87
N ASP A 49 0.99 13.45 -0.86
CA ASP A 49 1.20 13.83 0.53
C ASP A 49 2.28 12.91 1.10
N VAL A 50 3.29 13.49 1.74
CA VAL A 50 4.43 12.74 2.26
C VAL A 50 4.71 13.06 3.72
N LEU A 51 5.30 12.09 4.41
CA LEU A 51 5.81 12.26 5.77
C LEU A 51 7.13 11.49 5.88
N GLU A 52 8.20 12.21 6.22
CA GLU A 52 9.50 11.60 6.43
C GLU A 52 9.66 11.22 7.89
N GLY A 53 10.23 10.05 8.14
CA GLY A 53 10.41 9.55 9.49
C GLY A 53 11.34 8.35 9.55
N ARG A 54 11.24 7.59 10.62
CA ARG A 54 12.00 6.36 10.81
C ARG A 54 11.08 5.21 11.21
N LEU A 55 11.30 4.07 10.60
CA LEU A 55 10.64 2.81 10.94
C LEU A 55 11.67 1.69 10.84
N ALA A 56 11.63 0.77 11.80
CA ALA A 56 12.53 -0.39 11.80
C ALA A 56 14.00 0.01 11.66
N GLY A 57 14.39 1.13 12.28
CA GLY A 57 15.76 1.62 12.24
C GLY A 57 16.18 2.24 10.90
N ARG A 58 15.27 2.43 9.97
CA ARG A 58 15.55 2.99 8.64
C ARG A 58 14.86 4.33 8.44
N ARG A 59 15.47 5.19 7.62
CA ARG A 59 14.80 6.38 7.12
C ARG A 59 13.71 5.93 6.13
N VAL A 60 12.52 6.49 6.29
CA VAL A 60 11.39 6.18 5.41
C VAL A 60 10.71 7.46 4.96
N VAL A 61 10.13 7.39 3.77
CA VAL A 61 9.18 8.38 3.29
C VAL A 61 7.86 7.65 3.09
N LEU A 62 6.85 8.06 3.84
CA LEU A 62 5.50 7.53 3.72
C LEU A 62 4.73 8.45 2.79
N ALA A 63 4.04 7.90 1.81
CA ALA A 63 3.40 8.71 0.78
C ALA A 63 2.00 8.23 0.42
N LYS A 64 1.14 9.19 0.11
CA LYS A 64 -0.20 8.95 -0.43
C LYS A 64 -0.34 9.80 -1.70
N PRO A 65 -0.43 9.19 -2.89
CA PRO A 65 -0.67 9.94 -4.11
C PRO A 65 -1.99 10.73 -4.03
N ARG A 66 -2.01 11.91 -4.63
CA ARG A 66 -3.19 12.79 -4.63
C ARG A 66 -4.03 12.67 -5.89
N THR A 67 -3.68 11.74 -6.76
CA THR A 67 -4.41 11.46 -8.01
C THR A 67 -5.43 10.35 -7.82
N TYR A 68 -6.37 10.22 -8.75
CA TYR A 68 -7.19 9.03 -8.81
C TYR A 68 -6.33 7.79 -9.05
N MET A 69 -6.84 6.64 -8.61
CA MET A 69 -6.10 5.37 -8.58
C MET A 69 -5.44 5.04 -9.91
N ASN A 70 -6.16 5.19 -11.01
CA ASN A 70 -5.68 4.81 -12.35
C ASN A 70 -4.54 5.69 -12.89
N VAL A 71 -4.21 6.78 -12.20
CA VAL A 71 -3.10 7.68 -12.57
C VAL A 71 -2.09 7.83 -11.43
N SER A 72 -2.01 6.84 -10.54
CA SER A 72 -1.05 6.83 -9.44
C SER A 72 0.41 6.86 -9.89
N GLY A 73 0.69 6.43 -11.11
CA GLY A 73 2.06 6.26 -11.60
C GLY A 73 2.87 7.55 -11.67
N GLY A 74 2.25 8.65 -12.07
CA GLY A 74 2.94 9.94 -12.16
C GLY A 74 3.54 10.38 -10.82
N PRO A 75 2.73 10.50 -9.77
CA PRO A 75 3.23 10.81 -8.43
C PRO A 75 4.30 9.85 -7.93
N VAL A 76 4.09 8.54 -8.08
CA VAL A 76 5.05 7.54 -7.61
C VAL A 76 6.38 7.65 -8.35
N ALA A 77 6.36 7.78 -9.68
CA ALA A 77 7.58 7.96 -10.45
C ALA A 77 8.33 9.23 -10.04
N GLY A 78 7.60 10.32 -9.79
CA GLY A 78 8.18 11.57 -9.29
C GLY A 78 8.86 11.40 -7.94
N LEU A 79 8.24 10.68 -7.01
CA LEU A 79 8.83 10.41 -5.70
C LEU A 79 10.07 9.53 -5.81
N VAL A 80 10.04 8.50 -6.66
CA VAL A 80 11.20 7.62 -6.88
C VAL A 80 12.39 8.44 -7.42
N ARG A 81 12.15 9.32 -8.39
CA ARG A 81 13.21 10.19 -8.90
C ARG A 81 13.76 11.13 -7.84
N TYR A 82 12.90 11.66 -7.00
CA TYR A 82 13.29 12.63 -5.99
C TYR A 82 14.08 11.99 -4.84
N TYR A 83 13.58 10.89 -4.29
CA TYR A 83 14.18 10.26 -3.10
C TYR A 83 15.21 9.18 -3.40
N GLY A 84 15.03 8.45 -4.49
CA GLY A 84 16.01 7.46 -4.95
C GLY A 84 16.16 6.26 -4.04
N GLY A 85 15.22 5.76 -3.42
CA GLY A 85 15.34 4.61 -2.54
C GLY A 85 14.54 3.40 -3.03
N GLU A 86 14.42 2.41 -2.16
CA GLU A 86 13.63 1.22 -2.41
C GLU A 86 12.15 1.57 -2.36
N LEU A 87 11.38 1.12 -3.35
CA LEU A 87 9.95 1.36 -3.41
C LEU A 87 9.16 0.17 -2.86
N VAL A 88 8.27 0.46 -1.93
CA VAL A 88 7.27 -0.48 -1.39
C VAL A 88 5.89 0.10 -1.64
N VAL A 89 5.02 -0.63 -2.31
CA VAL A 89 3.64 -0.20 -2.58
C VAL A 89 2.67 -1.05 -1.75
N VAL A 90 1.82 -0.39 -0.98
CA VAL A 90 0.77 -1.04 -0.17
C VAL A 90 -0.57 -0.85 -0.87
N HIS A 91 -1.25 -1.95 -1.17
CA HIS A 91 -2.47 -1.91 -1.96
C HIS A 91 -3.45 -3.01 -1.59
N ASP A 92 -4.70 -2.84 -1.97
CA ASP A 92 -5.74 -3.86 -1.88
C ASP A 92 -5.55 -4.95 -2.95
N ASP A 93 -5.96 -6.18 -2.62
CA ASP A 93 -5.80 -7.32 -3.53
C ASP A 93 -7.06 -8.20 -3.51
N LEU A 94 -7.71 -8.30 -4.66
CA LEU A 94 -8.93 -9.11 -4.85
C LEU A 94 -8.65 -10.61 -4.75
N ASP A 95 -7.43 -11.04 -5.01
CA ASP A 95 -7.09 -12.45 -5.11
C ASP A 95 -6.68 -13.07 -3.76
N LEU A 96 -6.68 -12.28 -2.70
CA LEU A 96 -6.44 -12.74 -1.34
C LEU A 96 -7.70 -12.51 -0.51
N GLY A 97 -8.03 -13.48 0.34
CA GLY A 97 -9.15 -13.33 1.27
C GLY A 97 -8.98 -12.13 2.19
N PHE A 98 -10.09 -11.64 2.73
CA PHE A 98 -10.05 -10.45 3.58
C PHE A 98 -9.05 -10.60 4.73
N GLY A 99 -8.19 -9.61 4.88
CA GLY A 99 -7.22 -9.54 5.97
C GLY A 99 -5.98 -10.41 5.80
N VAL A 100 -5.91 -11.18 4.72
CA VAL A 100 -4.70 -11.94 4.38
C VAL A 100 -3.65 -10.96 3.85
N VAL A 101 -2.45 -11.01 4.41
CA VAL A 101 -1.34 -10.15 3.98
C VAL A 101 -0.26 -10.99 3.33
N ARG A 102 0.15 -10.61 2.13
CA ARG A 102 1.22 -11.24 1.37
C ARG A 102 2.19 -10.18 0.88
N LEU A 103 3.43 -10.60 0.70
CA LEU A 103 4.51 -9.72 0.22
C LEU A 103 5.11 -10.36 -1.02
N LYS A 104 5.43 -9.51 -2.00
CA LYS A 104 6.16 -9.98 -3.19
C LYS A 104 6.97 -8.85 -3.80
N GLN A 105 7.89 -9.23 -4.67
CA GLN A 105 8.62 -8.31 -5.53
C GLN A 105 8.30 -8.65 -6.97
N GLY A 106 7.92 -7.62 -7.75
CA GLY A 106 7.63 -7.82 -9.17
C GLY A 106 6.36 -8.60 -9.45
N GLY A 107 6.23 -9.05 -10.67
CA GLY A 107 5.09 -9.83 -11.13
C GLY A 107 3.93 -8.99 -11.63
N GLY A 108 2.84 -9.66 -11.98
CA GLY A 108 1.66 -9.02 -12.53
C GLY A 108 0.92 -8.11 -11.55
N GLU A 109 0.05 -7.26 -12.08
CA GLU A 109 -0.72 -6.28 -11.30
C GLU A 109 -2.08 -6.82 -10.83
N GLY A 110 -2.46 -8.03 -11.24
CA GLY A 110 -3.73 -8.63 -10.83
C GLY A 110 -4.96 -7.82 -11.21
N GLY A 111 -4.88 -7.03 -12.28
CA GLY A 111 -5.95 -6.15 -12.71
C GLY A 111 -6.07 -4.85 -11.91
N HIS A 112 -5.15 -4.60 -10.98
CA HIS A 112 -5.16 -3.39 -10.16
C HIS A 112 -4.68 -2.19 -10.97
N ASN A 113 -5.56 -1.21 -11.19
CA ASN A 113 -5.27 -0.07 -12.07
C ASN A 113 -4.16 0.83 -11.53
N GLY A 114 -4.05 0.97 -10.21
CA GLY A 114 -2.96 1.74 -9.59
C GLY A 114 -1.60 1.11 -9.83
N LEU A 115 -1.49 -0.21 -9.66
CA LEU A 115 -0.24 -0.94 -9.93
C LEU A 115 0.13 -0.87 -11.40
N ARG A 116 -0.85 -1.01 -12.28
CA ARG A 116 -0.62 -0.90 -13.73
C ARG A 116 -0.06 0.47 -14.09
N SER A 117 -0.63 1.53 -13.54
CA SER A 117 -0.19 2.89 -13.75
C SER A 117 1.26 3.09 -13.26
N ILE A 118 1.58 2.58 -12.08
CA ILE A 118 2.94 2.65 -11.51
C ILE A 118 3.93 1.92 -12.41
N SER A 119 3.63 0.68 -12.79
CA SER A 119 4.52 -0.12 -13.65
C SER A 119 4.76 0.55 -14.98
N THR A 120 3.75 1.15 -15.58
CA THR A 120 3.87 1.89 -16.83
C THR A 120 4.76 3.12 -16.66
N SER A 121 4.54 3.92 -15.62
CA SER A 121 5.32 5.15 -15.39
C SER A 121 6.77 4.89 -15.02
N LEU A 122 7.03 3.80 -14.27
CA LEU A 122 8.39 3.40 -13.90
C LEU A 122 9.11 2.65 -15.01
N GLY A 123 8.38 2.06 -15.94
CA GLY A 123 8.95 1.19 -16.98
C GLY A 123 9.39 -0.17 -16.44
N THR A 124 8.92 -0.57 -15.27
CA THR A 124 9.25 -1.84 -14.64
C THR A 124 8.16 -2.26 -13.66
N LYS A 125 8.01 -3.57 -13.48
CA LYS A 125 7.17 -4.16 -12.43
C LYS A 125 7.97 -4.53 -11.20
N ASP A 126 9.27 -4.28 -11.20
CA ASP A 126 10.20 -4.76 -10.18
C ASP A 126 10.27 -3.80 -8.99
N TYR A 127 9.25 -3.84 -8.15
CA TYR A 127 9.20 -3.14 -6.87
C TYR A 127 8.49 -4.03 -5.84
N LEU A 128 8.72 -3.73 -4.56
CA LEU A 128 8.13 -4.48 -3.45
C LEU A 128 6.66 -4.12 -3.27
N ARG A 129 5.86 -5.09 -2.89
CA ARG A 129 4.42 -4.92 -2.68
C ARG A 129 3.98 -5.56 -1.38
N VAL A 130 3.19 -4.82 -0.61
CA VAL A 130 2.44 -5.35 0.53
C VAL A 130 0.98 -5.47 0.05
N ARG A 131 0.52 -6.71 -0.08
CA ARG A 131 -0.78 -7.05 -0.65
C ARG A 131 -1.77 -7.28 0.49
N PHE A 132 -2.75 -6.40 0.59
CA PHE A 132 -3.81 -6.49 1.61
C PHE A 132 -5.05 -7.15 0.98
N GLY A 133 -5.38 -8.36 1.40
CA GLY A 133 -6.51 -9.10 0.86
C GLY A 133 -7.85 -8.46 1.19
N ILE A 134 -8.69 -8.29 0.18
CA ILE A 134 -10.06 -7.81 0.32
C ILE A 134 -11.08 -8.83 -0.19
N GLY A 135 -10.62 -9.91 -0.84
CA GLY A 135 -11.46 -10.92 -1.45
C GLY A 135 -12.14 -10.43 -2.72
N ARG A 136 -12.68 -11.37 -3.46
CA ARG A 136 -13.49 -11.04 -4.64
C ARG A 136 -14.95 -10.88 -4.26
N PRO A 137 -15.72 -10.03 -4.99
CA PRO A 137 -17.13 -9.88 -4.68
C PRO A 137 -17.88 -11.19 -4.94
N PRO A 138 -18.91 -11.48 -4.12
CA PRO A 138 -19.74 -12.66 -4.36
C PRO A 138 -20.60 -12.48 -5.60
N GLY A 139 -20.90 -13.58 -6.27
CA GLY A 139 -21.82 -13.60 -7.40
C GLY A 139 -21.29 -12.85 -8.61
N ARG A 140 -22.14 -12.01 -9.18
CA ARG A 140 -21.86 -11.30 -10.44
C ARG A 140 -21.48 -9.83 -10.26
N GLN A 141 -21.21 -9.39 -9.03
CA GLN A 141 -20.82 -8.01 -8.79
C GLN A 141 -19.50 -7.71 -9.50
N ASP A 142 -19.44 -6.55 -10.17
CA ASP A 142 -18.25 -6.12 -10.86
C ASP A 142 -17.17 -5.77 -9.82
N PRO A 143 -15.94 -6.35 -9.93
CA PRO A 143 -14.84 -5.97 -9.06
C PRO A 143 -14.56 -4.47 -9.01
N ALA A 144 -14.74 -3.75 -10.12
CA ALA A 144 -14.54 -2.30 -10.14
C ALA A 144 -15.51 -1.56 -9.21
N ASP A 145 -16.73 -2.06 -9.08
CA ASP A 145 -17.72 -1.49 -8.15
C ASP A 145 -17.43 -1.93 -6.72
N PHE A 146 -17.03 -3.18 -6.53
CA PHE A 146 -16.76 -3.76 -5.22
C PHE A 146 -15.64 -3.02 -4.48
N VAL A 147 -14.54 -2.70 -5.16
CA VAL A 147 -13.41 -2.01 -4.53
C VAL A 147 -13.76 -0.59 -4.07
N LEU A 148 -14.77 0.03 -4.68
CA LEU A 148 -15.24 1.37 -4.31
C LEU A 148 -16.31 1.35 -3.22
N LYS A 149 -16.62 0.18 -2.66
CA LYS A 149 -17.54 0.06 -1.53
C LYS A 149 -16.79 -0.06 -0.23
N ARG A 150 -17.45 0.30 0.85
CA ARG A 150 -16.93 0.12 2.21
C ARG A 150 -16.82 -1.35 2.54
N PHE A 151 -15.94 -1.68 3.46
CA PHE A 151 -15.89 -3.01 4.06
C PHE A 151 -17.25 -3.32 4.71
N SER A 152 -17.66 -4.60 4.66
CA SER A 152 -18.90 -5.03 5.30
C SER A 152 -18.84 -4.84 6.81
N ALA A 153 -19.99 -4.87 7.47
CA ALA A 153 -20.06 -4.77 8.93
C ALA A 153 -19.25 -5.88 9.62
N THR A 154 -19.27 -7.09 9.05
CA THR A 154 -18.48 -8.22 9.56
C THR A 154 -16.99 -7.97 9.39
N GLU A 155 -16.58 -7.52 8.22
CA GLU A 155 -15.16 -7.20 7.93
C GLU A 155 -14.66 -6.07 8.83
N ARG A 156 -15.47 -5.04 9.07
CA ARG A 156 -15.07 -3.91 9.92
C ARG A 156 -14.72 -4.31 11.35
N LYS A 157 -15.26 -5.40 11.85
CA LYS A 157 -14.93 -5.89 13.21
C LYS A 157 -13.45 -6.28 13.32
N ASP A 158 -12.87 -6.78 12.24
CA ASP A 158 -11.50 -7.26 12.20
C ASP A 158 -10.55 -6.33 11.43
N LEU A 159 -11.06 -5.20 10.94
CA LEU A 159 -10.30 -4.32 10.05
C LEU A 159 -9.07 -3.73 10.74
N ASP A 160 -9.20 -3.24 11.96
CA ASP A 160 -8.07 -2.65 12.68
C ASP A 160 -6.96 -3.67 12.91
N PHE A 161 -7.33 -4.90 13.25
CA PHE A 161 -6.36 -5.99 13.41
C PHE A 161 -5.64 -6.28 12.08
N ALA A 162 -6.39 -6.31 10.98
CA ALA A 162 -5.82 -6.58 9.65
C ALA A 162 -4.88 -5.45 9.21
N VAL A 163 -5.25 -4.20 9.49
CA VAL A 163 -4.39 -3.04 9.18
C VAL A 163 -3.10 -3.08 10.02
N ASP A 164 -3.22 -3.43 11.32
CA ASP A 164 -2.04 -3.63 12.17
C ASP A 164 -1.12 -4.70 11.61
N LEU A 165 -1.67 -5.82 11.16
CA LEU A 165 -0.90 -6.91 10.57
C LEU A 165 -0.15 -6.44 9.32
N ALA A 166 -0.82 -5.69 8.44
CA ALA A 166 -0.19 -5.15 7.24
C ALA A 166 0.93 -4.15 7.58
N ALA A 167 0.74 -3.34 8.61
CA ALA A 167 1.77 -2.42 9.09
C ALA A 167 2.96 -3.19 9.68
N ASP A 168 2.69 -4.23 10.49
CA ASP A 168 3.73 -5.11 11.02
C ASP A 168 4.55 -5.76 9.90
N ALA A 169 3.87 -6.25 8.86
CA ALA A 169 4.52 -6.86 7.71
C ALA A 169 5.40 -5.85 6.96
N THR A 170 4.93 -4.61 6.82
CA THR A 170 5.70 -3.56 6.17
C THR A 170 6.97 -3.23 6.97
N GLU A 171 6.86 -3.08 8.29
CA GLU A 171 8.02 -2.83 9.15
C GLU A 171 9.02 -3.99 9.09
N ALA A 172 8.53 -5.23 9.14
CA ALA A 172 9.39 -6.41 9.03
C ALA A 172 10.09 -6.47 7.66
N LEU A 173 9.39 -6.11 6.59
CA LEU A 173 9.97 -6.03 5.25
C LEU A 173 11.13 -5.03 5.21
N LEU A 174 10.95 -3.88 5.84
CA LEU A 174 12.00 -2.84 5.91
C LEU A 174 13.20 -3.28 6.76
N ALA A 175 12.96 -4.04 7.83
CA ALA A 175 14.01 -4.48 8.75
C ALA A 175 14.77 -5.69 8.23
N ASP A 176 14.05 -6.70 7.72
CA ASP A 176 14.60 -8.05 7.51
C ASP A 176 14.66 -8.45 6.03
N GLY A 177 14.06 -7.68 5.13
CA GLY A 177 13.99 -8.00 3.70
C GLY A 177 12.84 -8.93 3.36
N LEU A 178 12.74 -9.26 2.06
CA LEU A 178 11.56 -9.94 1.52
C LEU A 178 11.41 -11.38 2.01
N GLU A 179 12.44 -12.20 1.86
CA GLU A 179 12.32 -13.64 2.10
C GLU A 179 11.99 -13.98 3.56
N PRO A 180 12.72 -13.46 4.56
CA PRO A 180 12.34 -13.72 5.96
C PRO A 180 10.94 -13.23 6.30
N THR A 181 10.53 -12.10 5.75
CA THR A 181 9.20 -11.53 5.98
C THR A 181 8.12 -12.39 5.33
N GLN A 182 8.34 -12.87 4.10
CA GLN A 182 7.44 -13.81 3.46
C GLN A 182 7.25 -15.06 4.31
N ASN A 183 8.34 -15.64 4.79
CA ASN A 183 8.28 -16.86 5.61
C ASN A 183 7.44 -16.65 6.86
N ARG A 184 7.62 -15.51 7.52
CA ARG A 184 6.90 -15.19 8.76
C ARG A 184 5.42 -14.92 8.51
N PHE A 185 5.09 -14.03 7.57
CA PHE A 185 3.72 -13.55 7.39
C PHE A 185 2.87 -14.47 6.54
N HIS A 186 3.44 -15.18 5.55
CA HIS A 186 2.68 -16.14 4.74
C HIS A 186 2.25 -17.36 5.58
N ALA A 187 2.99 -17.72 6.60
CA ALA A 187 2.61 -18.81 7.50
C ALA A 187 1.40 -18.46 8.39
N LEU A 188 1.18 -17.17 8.70
CA LEU A 188 0.10 -16.72 9.59
C LEU A 188 -1.29 -16.79 8.96
N SER A 189 -1.36 -16.79 7.64
CA SER A 189 -2.63 -16.70 6.91
C SER A 189 -2.81 -17.85 5.93
N GLY A 190 -2.37 -18.99 6.35
CA GLY A 190 -2.27 -20.28 5.66
C GLY A 190 -3.37 -20.71 4.74
#